data_4f5b1f61dde5293f56be33e0ef804ded
#
_entry.id   4f5b1f61dde5293f56be33e0ef804ded
#
_cell.length_a   1.000
_cell.length_b   1.000
_cell.length_c   1.000
_cell.angle_alpha   90.00
_cell.angle_beta   90.00
_cell.angle_gamma   90.00
#
_symmetry.space_group_name_H-M   'P 1'
#
loop_
_entity.id
_entity.type
_entity.pdbx_description
1 polymer ?
#
loop_
_entity_poly.entity_id
_entity_poly.type
_entity_poly.pdbx_seq_one_letter_code
_entity_poly.pdbx_strand_id
1 'polypeptide(L)'
;MLPSFLSARTGPVVLPRVAGVAALAMGLLGFLASCSKDDETTAATPSKITVPQRALSPEGIQYDETNKRFIVSSRTQGRIGTVRDDSTYTQLADDPRLVSTIGLNLDASRQRLLAAVSDIGVNTTRSTATTLRKLAALAIFNPSSGALTSYVDLGALRPALPHFANDIAVDAQGNAYITDSLSPIIYKVDAAGVATVFLENSQLSGGTGFGLNGIVYHPDGYLLTAKTSDGTLYKVPLATPTAFAAVTSSQSLVGADGLLLLDNNTLLVVAGSQNTVFRMASTDAWTTTRSSGSFATGAVSATTITRRNGSDAFVLYPYTATSPRFAITKVVF
;
A
#
# COMPACT_ATOMS: atom_id res chain seq x y z
N MET A 1 -26.16 -0.64 64.23
CA MET A 1 -25.44 -1.07 65.45
C MET A 1 -23.95 -0.88 65.19
N LEU A 2 -23.37 0.16 65.75
CA LEU A 2 -21.94 0.34 66.00
C LEU A 2 -21.61 -0.42 67.27
N PRO A 3 -20.37 -0.78 67.61
CA PRO A 3 -19.32 0.12 68.06
C PRO A 3 -17.95 -0.24 67.46
N SER A 4 -17.03 0.68 67.17
CA SER A 4 -16.22 1.63 68.00
C SER A 4 -15.19 0.98 68.95
N PHE A 5 -14.03 1.64 68.89
CA PHE A 5 -12.96 1.86 69.91
C PHE A 5 -11.59 1.28 69.54
N LEU A 6 -10.55 1.93 69.60
CA LEU A 6 -9.81 3.06 70.25
C LEU A 6 -8.32 2.63 70.16
N SER A 7 -7.41 3.44 69.72
CA SER A 7 -6.57 4.46 70.37
C SER A 7 -5.44 3.94 71.21
N ALA A 8 -4.23 4.36 71.00
CA ALA A 8 -3.31 5.07 71.87
C ALA A 8 -1.83 4.87 71.48
N ARG A 9 -1.14 5.94 71.13
CA ARG A 9 -0.22 6.80 71.95
C ARG A 9 1.15 6.14 72.21
N THR A 10 2.17 6.75 71.95
CA THR A 10 3.04 7.89 72.24
C THR A 10 4.45 7.43 72.51
N GLY A 11 5.43 8.13 72.07
CA GLY A 11 6.36 8.93 72.76
C GLY A 11 7.82 8.85 72.25
N PRO A 12 8.56 9.93 72.34
CA PRO A 12 9.90 10.04 71.73
C PRO A 12 11.00 9.81 72.77
N VAL A 13 12.19 9.41 72.30
CA VAL A 13 13.42 9.47 73.13
C VAL A 13 14.60 9.97 72.35
N VAL A 14 15.16 10.97 72.81
CA VAL A 14 16.27 11.89 72.83
C VAL A 14 17.65 11.27 72.53
N LEU A 15 18.47 12.07 71.84
CA LEU A 15 19.89 11.99 71.52
C LEU A 15 20.83 11.78 72.69
N PRO A 16 22.12 11.39 72.47
CA PRO A 16 23.14 12.45 72.50
C PRO A 16 24.23 12.40 71.43
N ARG A 17 24.79 13.59 71.22
CA ARG A 17 25.99 13.90 70.44
C ARG A 17 27.26 13.38 71.14
N VAL A 18 28.22 12.91 70.29
CA VAL A 18 29.64 13.04 70.61
C VAL A 18 30.41 13.39 69.32
N ALA A 19 31.25 14.40 69.48
CA ALA A 19 32.12 14.94 68.39
C ALA A 19 33.43 14.13 68.32
N GLY A 20 33.98 14.01 67.12
CA GLY A 20 35.33 13.50 66.90
C GLY A 20 35.85 13.94 65.55
N VAL A 21 36.72 14.94 65.57
CA VAL A 21 37.46 15.48 64.40
C VAL A 21 38.61 14.54 64.07
N ALA A 22 38.72 14.10 62.81
CA ALA A 22 39.98 13.68 62.24
C ALA A 22 39.94 13.95 60.73
N ALA A 23 40.76 14.92 60.31
CA ALA A 23 41.03 15.23 58.92
C ALA A 23 41.99 14.19 58.33
N LEU A 24 41.61 13.61 57.19
CA LEU A 24 42.60 12.96 56.28
C LEU A 24 42.24 13.27 54.85
N ALA A 25 43.13 14.03 54.22
CA ALA A 25 43.08 14.32 52.80
C ALA A 25 43.34 13.04 51.97
N MET A 26 42.49 12.70 51.07
CA MET A 26 42.78 11.74 49.98
C MET A 26 42.10 12.15 48.69
N GLY A 27 42.92 12.11 47.66
CA GLY A 27 42.71 12.69 46.36
C GLY A 27 41.44 12.34 45.61
N LEU A 28 40.88 13.33 44.97
CA LEU A 28 39.78 13.26 44.02
C LEU A 28 40.32 12.71 42.69
N LEU A 29 40.24 11.41 42.46
CA LEU A 29 40.29 10.83 41.13
C LEU A 29 38.89 10.98 40.54
N GLY A 30 38.70 12.05 39.75
CA GLY A 30 37.49 12.22 38.94
C GLY A 30 37.42 11.17 37.85
N PHE A 31 36.59 10.16 37.99
CA PHE A 31 36.11 9.38 36.89
C PHE A 31 35.14 10.25 36.09
N LEU A 32 35.67 10.86 35.00
CA LEU A 32 34.81 11.37 33.93
C LEU A 32 34.20 10.15 33.25
N ALA A 33 33.00 9.75 33.71
CA ALA A 33 32.14 8.91 32.90
C ALA A 33 31.71 9.74 31.68
N SER A 34 32.48 9.61 30.59
CA SER A 34 32.05 10.02 29.26
C SER A 34 30.83 9.16 28.91
N CYS A 35 29.64 9.69 29.12
CA CYS A 35 28.47 9.20 28.39
C CYS A 35 28.70 9.52 26.91
N SER A 36 29.28 8.58 26.17
CA SER A 36 29.08 8.53 24.74
C SER A 36 27.59 8.34 24.53
N LYS A 37 26.89 9.42 24.14
CA LYS A 37 25.65 9.24 23.42
C LYS A 37 26.03 8.45 22.17
N ASP A 38 25.67 7.18 22.15
CA ASP A 38 25.54 6.46 20.90
C ASP A 38 24.50 7.24 20.11
N ASP A 39 24.95 8.12 19.22
CA ASP A 39 24.14 8.59 18.13
C ASP A 39 23.76 7.33 17.35
N GLU A 40 22.56 6.81 17.58
CA GLU A 40 21.91 5.89 16.66
C GLU A 40 21.88 6.61 15.31
N THR A 41 22.91 6.37 14.49
CA THR A 41 22.90 6.74 13.09
C THR A 41 21.76 5.94 12.47
N THR A 42 20.56 6.55 12.38
CA THR A 42 19.45 5.98 11.64
C THR A 42 19.97 5.71 10.23
N ALA A 43 20.10 4.42 9.91
CA ALA A 43 20.61 4.01 8.60
C ALA A 43 19.79 4.70 7.52
N ALA A 44 20.48 5.35 6.58
CA ALA A 44 19.81 6.08 5.51
C ALA A 44 18.88 5.13 4.72
N THR A 45 17.67 5.57 4.46
CA THR A 45 16.71 4.82 3.63
C THR A 45 17.34 4.47 2.28
N PRO A 46 17.41 3.18 1.88
CA PRO A 46 18.04 2.80 0.63
C PRO A 46 17.29 3.40 -0.56
N SER A 47 18.03 3.91 -1.55
CA SER A 47 17.43 4.42 -2.78
C SER A 47 16.92 3.31 -3.68
N LYS A 48 17.43 2.08 -3.53
CA LYS A 48 17.02 0.88 -4.26
C LYS A 48 17.21 -0.37 -3.42
N ILE A 49 16.18 -1.20 -3.38
CA ILE A 49 16.19 -2.52 -2.74
C ILE A 49 16.05 -3.56 -3.86
N THR A 50 17.06 -4.40 -4.07
CA THR A 50 17.01 -5.48 -5.05
C THR A 50 16.80 -6.81 -4.34
N VAL A 51 15.66 -7.46 -4.60
CA VAL A 51 15.21 -8.65 -3.89
C VAL A 51 15.47 -9.90 -4.72
N PRO A 52 16.32 -10.83 -4.27
CA PRO A 52 16.66 -12.05 -5.01
C PRO A 52 15.56 -13.11 -4.86
N GLN A 53 14.35 -12.77 -5.27
CA GLN A 53 13.20 -13.68 -5.24
C GLN A 53 12.79 -14.05 -6.68
N ARG A 54 13.05 -15.31 -7.05
CA ARG A 54 12.80 -15.80 -8.42
C ARG A 54 11.31 -15.87 -8.72
N ALA A 55 10.96 -15.43 -9.92
CA ALA A 55 9.64 -15.60 -10.54
C ALA A 55 8.47 -15.15 -9.63
N LEU A 56 8.65 -14.10 -8.83
CA LEU A 56 7.57 -13.53 -8.04
C LEU A 56 6.67 -12.67 -8.93
N SER A 57 7.26 -11.94 -9.87
CA SER A 57 6.57 -10.99 -10.74
C SER A 57 5.55 -10.14 -9.96
N PRO A 58 5.99 -9.34 -8.98
CA PRO A 58 5.08 -8.56 -8.16
C PRO A 58 4.40 -7.49 -8.99
N GLU A 59 3.16 -7.17 -8.64
CA GLU A 59 2.34 -6.13 -9.28
C GLU A 59 2.01 -5.02 -8.30
N GLY A 60 1.48 -5.39 -7.13
CA GLY A 60 1.10 -4.48 -6.05
C GLY A 60 2.22 -4.29 -5.03
N ILE A 61 2.32 -3.08 -4.49
CA ILE A 61 3.22 -2.74 -3.38
C ILE A 61 2.53 -1.81 -2.39
N GLN A 62 2.74 -2.04 -1.10
CA GLN A 62 2.39 -1.12 -0.01
C GLN A 62 3.56 -1.02 0.97
N TYR A 63 3.65 0.08 1.72
CA TYR A 63 4.60 0.20 2.80
C TYR A 63 3.89 0.14 4.16
N ASP A 64 4.34 -0.76 5.01
CA ASP A 64 3.86 -0.94 6.37
C ASP A 64 4.75 -0.13 7.31
N GLU A 65 4.31 1.08 7.64
CA GLU A 65 5.04 2.01 8.52
C GLU A 65 5.24 1.45 9.93
N THR A 66 4.30 0.63 10.40
CA THR A 66 4.35 0.04 11.75
C THR A 66 5.47 -0.99 11.84
N ASN A 67 5.58 -1.86 10.84
CA ASN A 67 6.54 -2.96 10.83
C ASN A 67 7.80 -2.65 9.99
N LYS A 68 7.91 -1.42 9.44
CA LYS A 68 9.05 -0.95 8.64
C LYS A 68 9.42 -1.91 7.52
N ARG A 69 8.44 -2.25 6.68
CA ARG A 69 8.60 -3.22 5.59
C ARG A 69 7.69 -2.88 4.41
N PHE A 70 8.11 -3.25 3.22
CA PHE A 70 7.22 -3.28 2.06
C PHE A 70 6.41 -4.58 2.07
N ILE A 71 5.18 -4.52 1.57
CA ILE A 71 4.32 -5.67 1.28
C ILE A 71 4.18 -5.72 -0.24
N VAL A 72 4.40 -6.90 -0.84
CA VAL A 72 4.37 -7.09 -2.29
C VAL A 72 3.49 -8.28 -2.66
N SER A 73 2.78 -8.16 -3.78
CA SER A 73 1.95 -9.22 -4.35
C SER A 73 2.75 -10.16 -5.26
N SER A 74 2.10 -11.17 -5.85
CA SER A 74 2.70 -12.04 -6.85
C SER A 74 1.69 -12.48 -7.89
N ARG A 75 1.93 -12.11 -9.14
CA ARG A 75 1.12 -12.58 -10.28
C ARG A 75 1.32 -14.06 -10.56
N THR A 76 2.54 -14.54 -10.43
CA THR A 76 2.94 -15.89 -10.85
C THR A 76 2.79 -16.96 -9.79
N GLN A 77 2.77 -16.55 -8.51
CA GLN A 77 2.70 -17.49 -7.37
C GLN A 77 1.43 -17.32 -6.53
N GLY A 78 0.69 -16.23 -6.71
CA GLY A 78 -0.55 -15.96 -5.99
C GLY A 78 -0.39 -15.70 -4.50
N ARG A 79 0.83 -15.46 -4.01
CA ARG A 79 1.12 -15.19 -2.61
C ARG A 79 1.42 -13.73 -2.34
N ILE A 80 1.41 -13.34 -1.07
CA ILE A 80 1.81 -12.02 -0.61
C ILE A 80 3.05 -12.19 0.25
N GLY A 81 4.04 -11.32 0.04
CA GLY A 81 5.28 -11.31 0.82
C GLY A 81 5.62 -9.96 1.39
N THR A 82 6.61 -9.94 2.27
CA THR A 82 7.18 -8.71 2.83
C THR A 82 8.65 -8.60 2.46
N VAL A 83 9.12 -7.35 2.32
CA VAL A 83 10.51 -7.01 1.98
C VAL A 83 11.03 -5.99 2.97
N ARG A 84 12.20 -6.23 3.53
CA ARG A 84 12.94 -5.30 4.38
C ARG A 84 14.00 -4.54 3.58
N ASP A 85 14.56 -3.51 4.18
CA ASP A 85 15.60 -2.67 3.58
C ASP A 85 16.89 -3.46 3.23
N ASP A 86 17.17 -4.52 3.94
CA ASP A 86 18.28 -5.44 3.70
C ASP A 86 18.04 -6.45 2.56
N SER A 87 16.96 -6.27 1.80
CA SER A 87 16.52 -7.15 0.71
C SER A 87 15.94 -8.51 1.16
N THR A 88 15.75 -8.71 2.47
CA THR A 88 15.14 -9.95 2.99
C THR A 88 13.67 -10.01 2.56
N TYR A 89 13.30 -11.10 1.86
CA TYR A 89 11.93 -11.45 1.51
C TYR A 89 11.40 -12.52 2.47
N THR A 90 10.16 -12.32 2.96
CA THR A 90 9.45 -13.30 3.78
C THR A 90 8.02 -13.44 3.27
N GLN A 91 7.55 -14.68 3.08
CA GLN A 91 6.15 -14.93 2.76
C GLN A 91 5.26 -14.51 3.93
N LEU A 92 4.24 -13.69 3.64
CA LEU A 92 3.25 -13.23 4.61
C LEU A 92 1.97 -14.06 4.54
N ALA A 93 1.42 -14.25 3.33
CA ALA A 93 0.18 -14.98 3.12
C ALA A 93 0.26 -15.86 1.87
N ASP A 94 -0.37 -17.03 1.97
CA ASP A 94 -0.55 -17.97 0.86
C ASP A 94 -1.87 -18.73 1.11
N ASP A 95 -2.80 -18.62 0.17
CA ASP A 95 -4.08 -19.32 0.18
C ASP A 95 -4.33 -19.87 -1.23
N PRO A 96 -4.82 -21.11 -1.39
CA PRO A 96 -5.01 -21.73 -2.72
C PRO A 96 -5.98 -20.95 -3.64
N ARG A 97 -6.86 -20.09 -3.09
CA ARG A 97 -7.75 -19.23 -3.87
C ARG A 97 -7.04 -18.02 -4.50
N LEU A 98 -5.82 -17.71 -4.06
CA LEU A 98 -5.00 -16.64 -4.62
C LEU A 98 -4.32 -17.13 -5.90
N VAL A 99 -5.04 -17.12 -7.03
CA VAL A 99 -4.45 -17.53 -8.32
C VAL A 99 -3.34 -16.55 -8.69
N SER A 100 -3.65 -15.27 -8.84
CA SER A 100 -2.69 -14.18 -8.96
C SER A 100 -3.12 -13.04 -8.03
N THR A 101 -2.24 -12.57 -7.18
CA THR A 101 -2.45 -11.33 -6.42
C THR A 101 -1.90 -10.15 -7.19
N ILE A 102 -2.71 -9.12 -7.36
CA ILE A 102 -2.45 -7.97 -8.21
C ILE A 102 -2.24 -6.72 -7.34
N GLY A 103 -3.14 -5.76 -7.35
CA GLY A 103 -3.07 -4.57 -6.52
C GLY A 103 -3.23 -4.90 -5.03
N LEU A 104 -2.60 -4.08 -4.20
CA LEU A 104 -2.66 -4.15 -2.74
C LEU A 104 -3.09 -2.81 -2.17
N ASN A 105 -3.84 -2.84 -1.07
CA ASN A 105 -4.10 -1.65 -0.26
C ASN A 105 -3.97 -2.00 1.23
N LEU A 106 -3.16 -1.23 1.96
CA LEU A 106 -2.99 -1.38 3.41
C LEU A 106 -3.84 -0.34 4.14
N ASP A 107 -5.01 -0.75 4.61
CA ASP A 107 -5.84 0.03 5.53
C ASP A 107 -5.34 -0.20 6.96
N ALA A 108 -4.26 0.50 7.30
CA ALA A 108 -3.57 0.34 8.58
C ALA A 108 -4.48 0.69 9.77
N SER A 109 -5.36 1.68 9.62
CA SER A 109 -6.27 2.13 10.67
C SER A 109 -7.28 1.05 11.08
N ARG A 110 -7.67 0.17 10.14
CA ARG A 110 -8.58 -0.95 10.37
C ARG A 110 -7.87 -2.30 10.40
N GLN A 111 -6.52 -2.27 10.38
CA GLN A 111 -5.69 -3.48 10.39
C GLN A 111 -6.09 -4.48 9.29
N ARG A 112 -6.29 -3.99 8.08
CA ARG A 112 -6.65 -4.78 6.92
C ARG A 112 -5.63 -4.60 5.80
N LEU A 113 -5.16 -5.71 5.24
CA LEU A 113 -4.45 -5.76 3.98
C LEU A 113 -5.42 -6.32 2.93
N LEU A 114 -5.75 -5.50 1.95
CA LEU A 114 -6.64 -5.85 0.86
C LEU A 114 -5.80 -6.24 -0.36
N ALA A 115 -6.20 -7.30 -1.06
CA ALA A 115 -5.54 -7.78 -2.27
C ALA A 115 -6.58 -8.07 -3.36
N ALA A 116 -6.40 -7.50 -4.54
CA ALA A 116 -7.13 -7.89 -5.73
C ALA A 116 -6.62 -9.24 -6.24
N VAL A 117 -7.53 -10.14 -6.56
CA VAL A 117 -7.22 -11.50 -7.03
C VAL A 117 -7.83 -11.73 -8.39
N SER A 118 -6.99 -12.19 -9.33
CA SER A 118 -7.39 -12.40 -10.72
C SER A 118 -6.68 -13.58 -11.35
N ASP A 119 -7.04 -13.91 -12.59
CA ASP A 119 -6.37 -14.95 -13.37
C ASP A 119 -6.31 -14.61 -14.88
N ILE A 120 -5.10 -14.41 -15.39
CA ILE A 120 -4.82 -14.31 -16.84
C ILE A 120 -3.88 -15.43 -17.32
N GLY A 121 -3.75 -16.51 -16.55
CA GLY A 121 -2.97 -17.68 -16.92
C GLY A 121 -1.47 -17.60 -16.62
N VAL A 122 -0.99 -16.56 -15.93
CA VAL A 122 0.46 -16.43 -15.59
C VAL A 122 0.88 -17.33 -14.43
N ASN A 123 -0.02 -17.66 -13.52
CA ASN A 123 0.19 -18.69 -12.51
C ASN A 123 -0.26 -20.06 -13.05
N THR A 124 0.64 -20.75 -13.72
CA THR A 124 0.34 -22.02 -14.41
C THR A 124 -0.01 -23.18 -13.46
N THR A 125 0.24 -23.02 -12.15
CA THR A 125 -0.08 -24.07 -11.15
C THR A 125 -1.48 -23.90 -10.56
N ARG A 126 -2.05 -22.67 -10.55
CA ARG A 126 -3.36 -22.38 -9.95
C ARG A 126 -4.41 -21.94 -10.97
N SER A 127 -4.00 -21.50 -12.14
CA SER A 127 -4.91 -21.14 -13.22
C SER A 127 -5.68 -22.36 -13.72
N THR A 128 -6.97 -22.21 -13.93
CA THR A 128 -7.87 -23.25 -14.43
C THR A 128 -8.78 -22.70 -15.52
N ALA A 129 -9.42 -23.56 -16.30
CA ALA A 129 -10.39 -23.13 -17.30
C ALA A 129 -11.60 -22.36 -16.68
N THR A 130 -11.89 -22.59 -15.40
CA THR A 130 -12.99 -21.92 -14.68
C THR A 130 -12.59 -20.56 -14.12
N THR A 131 -11.30 -20.32 -13.86
CA THR A 131 -10.79 -19.06 -13.31
C THR A 131 -10.19 -18.16 -14.38
N LEU A 132 -9.64 -18.72 -15.46
CA LEU A 132 -8.96 -17.97 -16.51
C LEU A 132 -9.85 -16.89 -17.14
N ARG A 133 -9.46 -15.62 -16.97
CA ARG A 133 -10.20 -14.42 -17.40
C ARG A 133 -11.63 -14.31 -16.86
N LYS A 134 -11.93 -14.99 -15.75
CA LYS A 134 -13.25 -14.98 -15.08
C LYS A 134 -13.13 -14.64 -13.60
N LEU A 135 -11.98 -14.90 -13.02
CA LEU A 135 -11.75 -14.61 -11.61
C LEU A 135 -11.53 -13.11 -11.40
N ALA A 136 -12.39 -12.52 -10.59
CA ALA A 136 -12.17 -11.26 -9.91
C ALA A 136 -12.64 -11.40 -8.47
N ALA A 137 -11.75 -11.20 -7.51
CA ALA A 137 -12.09 -11.25 -6.10
C ALA A 137 -11.31 -10.22 -5.29
N LEU A 138 -11.82 -9.89 -4.11
CA LEU A 138 -11.14 -9.15 -3.07
C LEU A 138 -10.83 -10.10 -1.92
N ALA A 139 -9.55 -10.29 -1.62
CA ALA A 139 -9.10 -11.02 -0.43
C ALA A 139 -8.65 -10.00 0.63
N ILE A 140 -9.04 -10.22 1.89
CA ILE A 140 -8.71 -9.35 3.01
C ILE A 140 -7.95 -10.16 4.06
N PHE A 141 -6.81 -9.65 4.50
CA PHE A 141 -5.92 -10.31 5.45
C PHE A 141 -5.68 -9.45 6.67
N ASN A 142 -5.34 -10.08 7.77
CA ASN A 142 -4.67 -9.41 8.86
C ASN A 142 -3.21 -9.10 8.45
N PRO A 143 -2.77 -7.84 8.43
CA PRO A 143 -1.46 -7.48 7.91
C PRO A 143 -0.28 -7.98 8.75
N SER A 144 -0.51 -8.29 10.03
CA SER A 144 0.54 -8.76 10.95
C SER A 144 0.75 -10.27 10.85
N SER A 145 -0.34 -11.04 10.82
CA SER A 145 -0.29 -12.51 10.82
C SER A 145 -0.37 -13.14 9.41
N GLY A 146 -0.83 -12.39 8.40
CA GLY A 146 -1.12 -12.93 7.07
C GLY A 146 -2.37 -13.81 7.02
N ALA A 147 -3.15 -13.90 8.11
CA ALA A 147 -4.37 -14.69 8.14
C ALA A 147 -5.44 -14.08 7.23
N LEU A 148 -6.03 -14.89 6.34
CA LEU A 148 -7.16 -14.48 5.51
C LEU A 148 -8.40 -14.32 6.40
N THR A 149 -8.99 -13.13 6.38
CA THR A 149 -10.20 -12.80 7.17
C THR A 149 -11.46 -12.75 6.33
N SER A 150 -11.35 -12.44 5.03
CA SER A 150 -12.48 -12.40 4.10
C SER A 150 -12.03 -12.67 2.68
N TYR A 151 -12.91 -13.26 1.89
CA TYR A 151 -12.73 -13.46 0.44
C TYR A 151 -14.07 -13.20 -0.26
N VAL A 152 -14.13 -12.16 -1.10
CA VAL A 152 -15.35 -11.67 -1.73
C VAL A 152 -15.24 -11.88 -3.24
N ASP A 153 -16.14 -12.68 -3.81
CA ASP A 153 -16.21 -12.89 -5.25
C ASP A 153 -16.89 -11.70 -5.92
N LEU A 154 -16.14 -10.96 -6.74
CA LEU A 154 -16.61 -9.81 -7.50
C LEU A 154 -17.13 -10.21 -8.87
N GLY A 155 -16.53 -11.25 -9.48
CA GLY A 155 -16.90 -11.75 -10.80
C GLY A 155 -18.34 -12.27 -10.84
N ALA A 156 -18.85 -12.81 -9.73
CA ALA A 156 -20.22 -13.26 -9.61
C ALA A 156 -21.27 -12.14 -9.83
N LEU A 157 -20.91 -10.87 -9.70
CA LEU A 157 -21.81 -9.74 -9.98
C LEU A 157 -22.08 -9.57 -11.49
N ARG A 158 -21.17 -10.05 -12.36
CA ARG A 158 -21.31 -10.01 -13.83
C ARG A 158 -20.73 -11.27 -14.47
N PRO A 159 -21.26 -12.47 -14.20
CA PRO A 159 -20.61 -13.76 -14.52
C PRO A 159 -20.43 -14.02 -16.02
N ALA A 160 -21.14 -13.28 -16.88
CA ALA A 160 -21.03 -13.40 -18.33
C ALA A 160 -19.84 -12.60 -18.92
N LEU A 161 -19.22 -11.71 -18.14
CA LEU A 161 -18.11 -10.87 -18.60
C LEU A 161 -16.74 -11.50 -18.31
N PRO A 162 -15.70 -11.10 -19.04
CA PRO A 162 -14.34 -11.38 -18.63
C PRO A 162 -13.94 -10.47 -17.47
N HIS A 163 -13.07 -10.94 -16.57
CA HIS A 163 -12.67 -10.18 -15.39
C HIS A 163 -11.17 -10.16 -15.16
N PHE A 164 -10.71 -9.04 -14.61
CA PHE A 164 -9.38 -8.88 -14.04
C PHE A 164 -9.43 -7.78 -12.97
N ALA A 165 -9.77 -8.14 -11.73
CA ALA A 165 -9.64 -7.23 -10.59
C ALA A 165 -8.19 -6.77 -10.48
N ASN A 166 -7.96 -5.43 -10.50
CA ASN A 166 -6.62 -4.90 -10.61
C ASN A 166 -6.20 -4.13 -9.35
N ASP A 167 -6.65 -2.92 -9.15
CA ASP A 167 -6.16 -2.07 -8.06
C ASP A 167 -7.29 -1.66 -7.11
N ILE A 168 -6.92 -1.14 -5.92
CA ILE A 168 -7.83 -0.95 -4.80
C ILE A 168 -7.63 0.42 -4.18
N ALA A 169 -8.70 1.19 -4.04
CA ALA A 169 -8.78 2.36 -3.17
C ALA A 169 -9.71 2.10 -1.99
N VAL A 170 -9.41 2.68 -0.83
CA VAL A 170 -10.28 2.60 0.36
C VAL A 170 -10.66 4.01 0.78
N ASP A 171 -11.97 4.26 0.99
CA ASP A 171 -12.47 5.55 1.47
C ASP A 171 -12.36 5.71 3.00
N ALA A 172 -12.69 6.90 3.50
CA ALA A 172 -12.65 7.21 4.93
C ALA A 172 -13.60 6.34 5.77
N GLN A 173 -14.67 5.81 5.17
CA GLN A 173 -15.65 4.93 5.81
C GLN A 173 -15.20 3.46 5.82
N GLY A 174 -14.13 3.13 5.06
CA GLY A 174 -13.59 1.79 4.94
C GLY A 174 -14.23 0.96 3.83
N ASN A 175 -14.97 1.58 2.92
CA ASN A 175 -15.41 0.90 1.71
C ASN A 175 -14.23 0.76 0.74
N ALA A 176 -14.08 -0.39 0.13
CA ALA A 176 -13.08 -0.66 -0.89
C ALA A 176 -13.68 -0.50 -2.29
N TYR A 177 -12.94 0.15 -3.19
CA TYR A 177 -13.27 0.31 -4.60
C TYR A 177 -12.23 -0.41 -5.43
N ILE A 178 -12.65 -1.34 -6.29
CA ILE A 178 -11.77 -2.23 -7.05
C ILE A 178 -12.02 -2.03 -8.54
N THR A 179 -10.97 -1.74 -9.29
CA THR A 179 -11.02 -1.64 -10.76
C THR A 179 -11.00 -3.02 -11.41
N ASP A 180 -11.73 -3.17 -12.52
CA ASP A 180 -11.64 -4.33 -13.40
C ASP A 180 -11.02 -3.91 -14.75
N SER A 181 -9.89 -4.51 -15.12
CA SER A 181 -9.18 -4.14 -16.34
C SER A 181 -9.72 -4.80 -17.61
N LEU A 182 -10.47 -5.90 -17.48
CA LEU A 182 -11.07 -6.60 -18.62
C LEU A 182 -12.53 -6.23 -18.85
N SER A 183 -13.21 -5.74 -17.80
CA SER A 183 -14.57 -5.20 -17.88
C SER A 183 -14.60 -3.73 -17.46
N PRO A 184 -15.51 -2.92 -18.00
CA PRO A 184 -15.57 -1.49 -17.74
C PRO A 184 -16.26 -1.20 -16.40
N ILE A 185 -15.74 -1.79 -15.29
CA ILE A 185 -16.40 -1.83 -14.00
C ILE A 185 -15.47 -1.31 -12.90
N ILE A 186 -16.03 -0.56 -11.97
CA ILE A 186 -15.50 -0.36 -10.63
C ILE A 186 -16.45 -1.07 -9.66
N TYR A 187 -15.97 -2.01 -8.88
CA TYR A 187 -16.72 -2.64 -7.80
C TYR A 187 -16.60 -1.84 -6.51
N LYS A 188 -17.56 -1.96 -5.62
CA LYS A 188 -17.49 -1.52 -4.24
C LYS A 188 -17.75 -2.70 -3.33
N VAL A 189 -16.88 -2.87 -2.34
CA VAL A 189 -17.11 -3.74 -1.18
C VAL A 189 -17.22 -2.84 0.03
N ASP A 190 -18.38 -2.82 0.69
CA ASP A 190 -18.59 -1.98 1.86
C ASP A 190 -17.85 -2.51 3.10
N ALA A 191 -17.88 -1.73 4.18
CA ALA A 191 -17.22 -2.11 5.43
C ALA A 191 -17.79 -3.38 6.08
N ALA A 192 -19.02 -3.80 5.69
CA ALA A 192 -19.64 -5.05 6.12
C ALA A 192 -19.28 -6.23 5.20
N GLY A 193 -18.55 -6.01 4.10
CA GLY A 193 -18.12 -7.02 3.15
C GLY A 193 -19.12 -7.29 2.02
N VAL A 194 -20.16 -6.45 1.86
CA VAL A 194 -21.13 -6.59 0.77
C VAL A 194 -20.59 -5.99 -0.51
N ALA A 195 -20.51 -6.81 -1.57
CA ALA A 195 -20.06 -6.39 -2.88
C ALA A 195 -21.20 -5.87 -3.76
N THR A 196 -20.96 -4.81 -4.49
CA THR A 196 -21.86 -4.21 -5.48
C THR A 196 -21.08 -3.71 -6.69
N VAL A 197 -21.74 -3.56 -7.85
CA VAL A 197 -21.21 -2.78 -8.98
C VAL A 197 -21.38 -1.30 -8.62
N PHE A 198 -20.27 -0.57 -8.44
CA PHE A 198 -20.29 0.85 -8.11
C PHE A 198 -20.47 1.72 -9.35
N LEU A 199 -19.75 1.39 -10.42
CA LEU A 199 -19.84 2.06 -11.72
C LEU A 199 -19.58 1.04 -12.82
N GLU A 200 -20.44 1.03 -13.84
CA GLU A 200 -20.27 0.27 -15.09
C GLU A 200 -20.59 1.20 -16.24
N ASN A 201 -19.62 1.43 -17.14
CA ASN A 201 -19.82 2.29 -18.29
C ASN A 201 -18.81 1.96 -19.41
N SER A 202 -19.28 1.86 -20.64
CA SER A 202 -18.46 1.47 -21.80
C SER A 202 -17.28 2.41 -22.07
N GLN A 203 -17.32 3.67 -21.66
CA GLN A 203 -16.18 4.61 -21.76
C GLN A 203 -14.95 4.15 -20.97
N LEU A 204 -15.16 3.32 -19.94
CA LEU A 204 -14.09 2.77 -19.11
C LEU A 204 -13.41 1.54 -19.72
N SER A 205 -13.97 1.03 -20.83
CA SER A 205 -13.43 -0.14 -21.53
C SER A 205 -12.06 0.14 -22.15
N GLY A 206 -11.15 -0.82 -22.05
CA GLY A 206 -9.88 -0.83 -22.77
C GLY A 206 -9.96 -1.34 -24.21
N GLY A 207 -11.17 -1.68 -24.70
CA GLY A 207 -11.33 -2.34 -26.00
C GLY A 207 -10.76 -3.76 -25.99
N THR A 208 -9.74 -4.01 -26.81
CA THR A 208 -9.03 -5.31 -26.83
C THR A 208 -7.91 -5.42 -25.81
N GLY A 209 -7.51 -4.29 -25.18
CA GLY A 209 -6.46 -4.20 -24.17
C GLY A 209 -7.03 -4.10 -22.75
N PHE A 210 -6.16 -3.74 -21.82
CA PHE A 210 -6.56 -3.42 -20.46
C PHE A 210 -7.24 -2.04 -20.39
N GLY A 211 -8.37 -1.98 -19.68
CA GLY A 211 -9.12 -0.77 -19.38
C GLY A 211 -8.63 -0.10 -18.10
N LEU A 212 -9.50 -0.03 -17.09
CA LEU A 212 -9.17 0.55 -15.80
C LEU A 212 -8.03 -0.18 -15.11
N ASN A 213 -7.17 0.60 -14.42
CA ASN A 213 -6.03 0.08 -13.69
C ASN A 213 -5.92 0.79 -12.34
N GLY A 214 -4.88 1.58 -12.10
CA GLY A 214 -4.66 2.28 -10.86
C GLY A 214 -5.86 3.12 -10.40
N ILE A 215 -6.12 3.13 -9.11
CA ILE A 215 -7.23 3.86 -8.48
C ILE A 215 -6.79 4.40 -7.12
N VAL A 216 -7.15 5.66 -6.82
CA VAL A 216 -6.94 6.28 -5.51
C VAL A 216 -8.20 7.00 -5.03
N TYR A 217 -8.38 7.04 -3.72
CA TYR A 217 -9.41 7.84 -3.07
C TYR A 217 -8.89 9.23 -2.77
N HIS A 218 -9.67 10.26 -3.13
CA HIS A 218 -9.42 11.65 -2.79
C HIS A 218 -10.28 12.06 -1.59
N PRO A 219 -9.72 12.76 -0.58
CA PRO A 219 -10.45 13.13 0.64
C PRO A 219 -11.72 13.96 0.40
N ASP A 220 -11.83 14.68 -0.72
CA ASP A 220 -13.02 15.43 -1.11
C ASP A 220 -14.17 14.55 -1.65
N GLY A 221 -14.08 13.21 -1.50
CA GLY A 221 -15.19 12.29 -1.78
C GLY A 221 -15.31 11.87 -3.24
N TYR A 222 -14.22 11.68 -3.93
CA TYR A 222 -14.17 11.09 -5.27
C TYR A 222 -12.97 10.14 -5.44
N LEU A 223 -13.03 9.34 -6.48
CA LEU A 223 -11.92 8.51 -6.91
C LEU A 223 -11.22 9.17 -8.11
N LEU A 224 -9.91 8.98 -8.21
CA LEU A 224 -9.16 9.14 -9.45
C LEU A 224 -8.74 7.75 -9.91
N THR A 225 -9.00 7.43 -11.18
CA THR A 225 -8.62 6.15 -11.77
C THR A 225 -8.08 6.33 -13.18
N ALA A 226 -7.11 5.52 -13.55
CA ALA A 226 -6.47 5.57 -14.86
C ALA A 226 -6.96 4.44 -15.76
N LYS A 227 -7.08 4.72 -17.05
CA LYS A 227 -7.30 3.73 -18.11
C LYS A 227 -5.99 3.49 -18.86
N THR A 228 -5.48 2.26 -18.82
CA THR A 228 -4.18 1.91 -19.40
C THR A 228 -4.13 2.12 -20.92
N SER A 229 -5.19 1.75 -21.62
CA SER A 229 -5.19 1.68 -23.09
C SER A 229 -4.92 3.02 -23.80
N ASP A 230 -5.42 4.13 -23.23
CA ASP A 230 -5.28 5.47 -23.82
C ASP A 230 -4.73 6.53 -22.84
N GLY A 231 -4.49 6.13 -21.59
CA GLY A 231 -3.96 7.02 -20.56
C GLY A 231 -4.98 8.02 -20.01
N THR A 232 -6.27 7.84 -20.26
CA THR A 232 -7.30 8.71 -19.71
C THR A 232 -7.35 8.55 -18.18
N LEU A 233 -7.24 9.66 -17.48
CA LEU A 233 -7.52 9.75 -16.05
C LEU A 233 -8.98 10.15 -15.86
N TYR A 234 -9.73 9.44 -15.02
CA TYR A 234 -11.11 9.75 -14.70
C TYR A 234 -11.25 10.20 -13.24
N LYS A 235 -12.11 11.20 -13.02
CA LYS A 235 -12.63 11.59 -11.72
C LYS A 235 -14.03 11.01 -11.54
N VAL A 236 -14.24 10.24 -10.46
CA VAL A 236 -15.51 9.52 -10.19
C VAL A 236 -16.04 9.96 -8.82
N PRO A 237 -17.07 10.83 -8.74
CA PRO A 237 -17.67 11.25 -7.47
C PRO A 237 -18.32 10.07 -6.74
N LEU A 238 -18.06 9.92 -5.43
CA LEU A 238 -18.65 8.81 -4.66
C LEU A 238 -20.17 8.94 -4.50
N ALA A 239 -20.69 10.15 -4.37
CA ALA A 239 -22.12 10.39 -4.19
C ALA A 239 -22.93 10.17 -5.48
N THR A 240 -22.33 10.39 -6.65
CA THR A 240 -22.98 10.28 -7.96
C THR A 240 -22.00 9.69 -8.98
N PRO A 241 -21.69 8.38 -8.91
CA PRO A 241 -20.63 7.79 -9.73
C PRO A 241 -20.89 7.91 -11.23
N THR A 242 -22.16 7.97 -11.66
CA THR A 242 -22.53 8.16 -13.06
C THR A 242 -22.19 9.55 -13.61
N ALA A 243 -21.88 10.53 -12.74
CA ALA A 243 -21.38 11.85 -13.14
C ALA A 243 -19.85 11.89 -13.28
N PHE A 244 -19.22 10.73 -13.51
CA PHE A 244 -17.77 10.67 -13.75
C PHE A 244 -17.37 11.45 -15.00
N ALA A 245 -16.16 11.99 -15.01
CA ALA A 245 -15.63 12.77 -16.10
C ALA A 245 -14.14 12.47 -16.34
N ALA A 246 -13.73 12.58 -17.59
CA ALA A 246 -12.30 12.55 -17.94
C ALA A 246 -11.62 13.82 -17.42
N VAL A 247 -10.46 13.66 -16.81
CA VAL A 247 -9.57 14.76 -16.42
C VAL A 247 -8.78 15.19 -17.65
N THR A 248 -8.89 16.43 -18.05
CA THR A 248 -8.12 16.95 -19.20
C THR A 248 -6.65 17.04 -18.83
N SER A 249 -5.80 16.36 -19.57
CA SER A 249 -4.35 16.32 -19.36
C SER A 249 -3.60 16.81 -20.59
N SER A 250 -2.59 17.66 -20.39
CA SER A 250 -1.65 18.05 -21.42
C SER A 250 -0.52 17.00 -21.60
N GLN A 251 -0.39 16.07 -20.65
CA GLN A 251 0.57 14.97 -20.66
C GLN A 251 -0.10 13.67 -21.11
N SER A 252 0.47 12.98 -22.09
CA SER A 252 0.04 11.64 -22.42
C SER A 252 0.40 10.67 -21.29
N LEU A 253 -0.60 9.93 -20.80
CA LEU A 253 -0.45 8.92 -19.76
C LEU A 253 -0.73 7.51 -20.30
N VAL A 254 -0.61 7.27 -21.60
CA VAL A 254 -0.78 5.94 -22.22
C VAL A 254 0.09 4.92 -21.50
N GLY A 255 -0.50 3.77 -21.16
CA GLY A 255 0.15 2.76 -20.33
C GLY A 255 0.17 3.12 -18.85
N ALA A 256 -0.71 4.05 -18.42
CA ALA A 256 -0.90 4.33 -16.99
C ALA A 256 -1.30 3.05 -16.24
N ASP A 257 -0.63 2.83 -15.14
CA ASP A 257 -0.71 1.66 -14.27
C ASP A 257 -1.01 2.14 -12.84
N GLY A 258 -0.17 1.89 -11.85
CA GLY A 258 -0.40 2.30 -10.49
C GLY A 258 -0.42 3.82 -10.27
N LEU A 259 -1.24 4.26 -9.33
CA LEU A 259 -1.42 5.64 -8.91
C LEU A 259 -1.04 5.83 -7.45
N LEU A 260 -0.51 7.01 -7.10
CA LEU A 260 -0.28 7.42 -5.72
C LEU A 260 -0.65 8.89 -5.53
N LEU A 261 -1.67 9.18 -4.73
CA LEU A 261 -2.02 10.53 -4.32
C LEU A 261 -1.06 10.99 -3.22
N LEU A 262 -0.19 11.96 -3.51
CA LEU A 262 0.74 12.52 -2.53
C LEU A 262 0.06 13.54 -1.60
N ASP A 263 -0.77 14.36 -2.18
CA ASP A 263 -1.62 15.34 -1.51
C ASP A 263 -2.83 15.64 -2.41
N ASN A 264 -3.75 16.51 -1.98
CA ASN A 264 -4.98 16.80 -2.72
C ASN A 264 -4.75 17.30 -4.16
N ASN A 265 -3.58 17.81 -4.45
CA ASN A 265 -3.26 18.47 -5.72
C ASN A 265 -2.14 17.75 -6.51
N THR A 266 -1.56 16.68 -5.97
CA THR A 266 -0.40 15.99 -6.56
C THR A 266 -0.63 14.49 -6.63
N LEU A 267 -0.59 13.95 -7.85
CA LEU A 267 -0.73 12.51 -8.15
C LEU A 267 0.52 12.02 -8.86
N LEU A 268 1.09 10.90 -8.41
CA LEU A 268 2.09 10.16 -9.16
C LEU A 268 1.39 9.09 -10.01
N VAL A 269 1.79 9.00 -11.27
CA VAL A 269 1.25 8.04 -12.25
C VAL A 269 2.41 7.22 -12.79
N VAL A 270 2.39 5.92 -12.57
CA VAL A 270 3.33 5.01 -13.23
C VAL A 270 2.83 4.75 -14.65
N ALA A 271 3.58 5.16 -15.66
CA ALA A 271 3.28 4.87 -17.06
C ALA A 271 4.31 3.83 -17.57
N GLY A 272 4.03 2.55 -17.28
CA GLY A 272 4.98 1.46 -17.50
C GLY A 272 5.43 1.33 -18.97
N SER A 273 4.51 1.51 -19.93
CA SER A 273 4.84 1.48 -21.38
C SER A 273 5.72 2.66 -21.82
N GLN A 274 5.74 3.76 -21.06
CA GLN A 274 6.60 4.92 -21.29
C GLN A 274 7.87 4.90 -20.45
N ASN A 275 8.09 3.87 -19.62
CA ASN A 275 9.20 3.74 -18.71
C ASN A 275 9.38 4.98 -17.80
N THR A 276 8.26 5.55 -17.32
CA THR A 276 8.25 6.84 -16.65
C THR A 276 7.24 6.84 -15.50
N VAL A 277 7.62 7.46 -14.39
CA VAL A 277 6.68 7.93 -13.36
C VAL A 277 6.46 9.42 -13.59
N PHE A 278 5.24 9.84 -13.85
CA PHE A 278 4.87 11.25 -13.99
C PHE A 278 4.38 11.80 -12.65
N ARG A 279 4.80 13.02 -12.33
CA ARG A 279 4.22 13.82 -11.26
C ARG A 279 3.21 14.77 -11.87
N MET A 280 1.93 14.52 -11.63
CA MET A 280 0.81 15.30 -12.15
C MET A 280 0.32 16.28 -11.07
N ALA A 281 -0.01 17.49 -11.48
CA ALA A 281 -0.54 18.52 -10.59
C ALA A 281 -1.87 19.06 -11.12
N SER A 282 -2.81 19.31 -10.20
CA SER A 282 -4.11 19.97 -10.47
C SER A 282 -4.34 21.09 -9.46
N THR A 283 -4.99 22.18 -9.90
CA THR A 283 -5.37 23.31 -9.06
C THR A 283 -6.88 23.60 -9.13
N ASP A 284 -7.65 22.74 -9.79
CA ASP A 284 -9.08 22.90 -10.09
C ASP A 284 -9.90 21.65 -9.73
N ALA A 285 -9.51 21.01 -8.61
CA ALA A 285 -10.14 19.80 -8.11
C ALA A 285 -10.17 18.68 -9.16
N TRP A 286 -9.09 18.50 -9.93
CA TRP A 286 -8.91 17.47 -10.95
C TRP A 286 -9.90 17.55 -12.11
N THR A 287 -10.29 18.76 -12.52
CA THR A 287 -10.94 19.00 -13.81
C THR A 287 -9.89 18.98 -14.93
N THR A 288 -8.73 19.59 -14.63
CA THR A 288 -7.55 19.54 -15.50
C THR A 288 -6.31 19.13 -14.72
N THR A 289 -5.30 18.63 -15.43
CA THR A 289 -4.01 18.31 -14.84
C THR A 289 -2.86 18.56 -15.80
N ARG A 290 -1.66 18.78 -15.27
CA ARG A 290 -0.42 18.97 -16.01
C ARG A 290 0.74 18.22 -15.35
N SER A 291 1.72 17.83 -16.14
CA SER A 291 2.96 17.29 -15.59
C SER A 291 3.74 18.40 -14.86
N SER A 292 4.20 18.09 -13.65
CA SER A 292 5.07 18.95 -12.84
C SER A 292 6.43 18.30 -12.57
N GLY A 293 6.70 17.14 -13.17
CA GLY A 293 7.94 16.41 -13.08
C GLY A 293 7.82 15.00 -13.65
N SER A 294 8.96 14.38 -13.93
CA SER A 294 9.02 12.98 -14.38
C SER A 294 10.26 12.29 -13.84
N PHE A 295 10.16 10.99 -13.64
CA PHE A 295 11.25 10.11 -13.23
C PHE A 295 11.34 8.93 -14.20
N ALA A 296 12.48 8.79 -14.90
CA ALA A 296 12.71 7.70 -15.84
C ALA A 296 13.01 6.40 -15.08
N THR A 297 12.20 5.36 -15.29
CA THR A 297 12.39 4.04 -14.67
C THR A 297 13.35 3.15 -15.46
N GLY A 298 13.54 3.43 -16.73
CA GLY A 298 14.14 2.50 -17.69
C GLY A 298 13.18 1.37 -18.07
N ALA A 299 13.62 0.47 -18.94
CA ALA A 299 12.82 -0.64 -19.48
C ALA A 299 12.70 -1.78 -18.44
N VAL A 300 11.97 -1.54 -17.35
CA VAL A 300 11.84 -2.47 -16.21
C VAL A 300 10.39 -2.93 -15.98
N SER A 301 9.47 -2.51 -16.87
CA SER A 301 8.03 -2.79 -16.75
C SER A 301 7.47 -2.38 -15.39
N ALA A 302 7.79 -1.16 -14.94
CA ALA A 302 7.30 -0.62 -13.68
C ALA A 302 5.76 -0.67 -13.65
N THR A 303 5.20 -1.10 -12.52
CA THR A 303 3.75 -1.34 -12.38
C THR A 303 3.10 -0.36 -11.39
N THR A 304 3.51 -0.34 -10.15
CA THR A 304 2.84 0.44 -9.12
C THR A 304 3.83 1.16 -8.22
N ILE A 305 3.31 2.01 -7.37
CA ILE A 305 4.08 2.94 -6.54
C ILE A 305 3.42 3.07 -5.16
N THR A 306 4.24 3.21 -4.12
CA THR A 306 3.76 3.40 -2.76
C THR A 306 4.50 4.54 -2.06
N ARG A 307 3.87 5.10 -1.03
CA ARG A 307 4.48 6.09 -0.14
C ARG A 307 5.23 5.39 0.99
N ARG A 308 6.37 5.98 1.37
CA ARG A 308 7.12 5.65 2.57
C ARG A 308 7.61 6.92 3.24
N ASN A 309 7.51 7.04 4.56
CA ASN A 309 8.03 8.16 5.36
C ASN A 309 7.63 9.55 4.78
N GLY A 310 6.37 9.93 4.96
CA GLY A 310 5.92 11.27 4.56
C GLY A 310 5.79 11.45 3.05
N SER A 311 6.80 12.01 2.36
CA SER A 311 6.76 12.32 0.92
C SER A 311 7.56 11.36 0.04
N ASP A 312 8.33 10.42 0.63
CA ASP A 312 9.13 9.48 -0.15
C ASP A 312 8.25 8.48 -0.88
N ALA A 313 8.40 8.39 -2.18
CA ALA A 313 7.70 7.45 -3.03
C ALA A 313 8.66 6.37 -3.58
N PHE A 314 8.18 5.13 -3.65
CA PHE A 314 8.93 3.98 -4.15
C PHE A 314 8.14 3.25 -5.21
N VAL A 315 8.73 3.09 -6.38
CA VAL A 315 8.16 2.40 -7.53
C VAL A 315 8.66 0.95 -7.59
N LEU A 316 7.77 0.05 -7.99
CA LEU A 316 8.03 -1.38 -8.10
C LEU A 316 8.52 -1.74 -9.51
N TYR A 317 9.62 -2.51 -9.59
CA TYR A 317 10.21 -3.04 -10.81
C TYR A 317 10.09 -4.56 -10.84
N PRO A 318 9.03 -5.14 -11.40
CA PRO A 318 8.83 -6.58 -11.45
C PRO A 318 9.75 -7.30 -12.44
N TYR A 319 10.27 -6.57 -13.45
CA TYR A 319 10.99 -7.11 -14.61
C TYR A 319 10.08 -8.09 -15.40
N THR A 320 10.58 -9.29 -15.71
CA THR A 320 9.80 -10.32 -16.41
C THR A 320 9.23 -11.36 -15.44
N ALA A 321 8.23 -12.12 -15.87
CA ALA A 321 7.61 -13.17 -15.07
C ALA A 321 8.59 -14.26 -14.58
N THR A 322 9.68 -14.46 -15.31
CA THR A 322 10.73 -15.46 -15.00
C THR A 322 11.97 -14.84 -14.35
N SER A 323 11.96 -13.53 -14.08
CA SER A 323 13.11 -12.84 -13.49
C SER A 323 13.57 -13.52 -12.20
N PRO A 324 14.91 -13.64 -11.99
CA PRO A 324 15.45 -14.14 -10.73
C PRO A 324 15.31 -13.15 -9.57
N ARG A 325 14.88 -11.93 -9.85
CA ARG A 325 14.78 -10.82 -8.88
C ARG A 325 13.72 -9.82 -9.29
N PHE A 326 13.34 -8.95 -8.33
CA PHE A 326 12.61 -7.71 -8.57
C PHE A 326 13.29 -6.57 -7.79
N ALA A 327 12.86 -5.34 -7.98
CA ALA A 327 13.41 -4.22 -7.23
C ALA A 327 12.33 -3.21 -6.82
N ILE A 328 12.62 -2.49 -5.74
CA ILE A 328 11.84 -1.37 -5.22
C ILE A 328 12.77 -0.16 -5.24
N THR A 329 12.40 0.90 -5.94
CA THR A 329 13.29 2.04 -6.21
C THR A 329 12.65 3.34 -5.78
N LYS A 330 13.41 4.16 -5.04
CA LYS A 330 12.97 5.51 -4.65
C LYS A 330 12.85 6.40 -5.88
N VAL A 331 11.73 7.12 -5.97
CA VAL A 331 11.48 8.10 -7.03
C VAL A 331 11.98 9.47 -6.56
N VAL A 332 12.74 10.14 -7.41
CA VAL A 332 13.27 11.49 -7.17
C VAL A 332 12.97 12.37 -8.38
N PHE A 333 12.25 13.49 -8.18
CA PHE A 333 11.85 14.44 -9.22
C PHE A 333 12.74 15.65 -9.26
#